data_3aa057a00ef4854a265573ab4c76fbe6
#
_entry.id   3aa057a00ef4854a265573ab4c76fbe6
#
_cell.length_a   1.000
_cell.length_b   1.000
_cell.length_c   1.000
_cell.angle_alpha   90.00
_cell.angle_beta   90.00
_cell.angle_gamma   90.00
#
_symmetry.space_group_name_H-M   'P 1'
#
loop_
_entity.id
_entity.type
_entity.pdbx_description
1 polymer ?
#
loop_
_entity_poly.entity_id
_entity_poly.type
_entity_poly.pdbx_seq_one_letter_code
_entity_poly.pdbx_strand_id
1 'polypeptide(L)'
;AYKEKGNHIITTKIEHHAILHTGEWLEKHGFEVTYVDVDEFGKVKLDELEKAIRPTTILISVMFANNEIGTIQPIKEIGEIAKKHGILFHTDAVQAYGQLPINVDELNIDMLSSSGHKLNGPKGIGFLYIRKGVKIRSFIHGGAQERKRRAGTENVPGIVGYGVAAERAARTMKERTAKEIELRNHLIDRVLAEVPYTRLNGHRTDRLPNNANFSFQFVEGESLLIMLDMKGICASSGSAC
;
A
#
# COMPACT_ATOMS: atom_id res chain seq x y z
N ALA A 1 22.30 0.81 2.44
CA ALA A 1 23.07 0.72 1.22
C ALA A 1 23.44 2.13 0.69
N TYR A 2 22.58 3.14 0.91
CA TYR A 2 22.75 4.49 0.32
C TYR A 2 23.12 5.59 1.34
N LYS A 3 23.48 5.26 2.55
CA LYS A 3 23.80 6.24 3.63
C LYS A 3 24.90 7.22 3.26
N GLU A 4 25.83 6.82 2.39
CA GLU A 4 26.88 7.70 1.89
C GLU A 4 26.41 8.76 0.88
N LYS A 5 25.24 8.53 0.26
CA LYS A 5 24.59 9.46 -0.68
C LYS A 5 23.67 10.46 0.01
N GLY A 6 23.17 10.09 1.18
CA GLY A 6 22.26 10.91 1.96
C GLY A 6 21.55 10.11 3.04
N ASN A 7 20.76 10.80 3.84
CA ASN A 7 20.05 10.23 4.98
C ASN A 7 18.56 10.64 5.01
N HIS A 8 18.05 11.32 3.97
CA HIS A 8 16.68 11.80 3.95
C HIS A 8 15.77 10.84 3.18
N ILE A 9 14.59 10.58 3.75
CA ILE A 9 13.52 9.72 3.19
C ILE A 9 12.22 10.52 3.20
N ILE A 10 11.45 10.40 2.13
CA ILE A 10 10.11 10.98 2.02
C ILE A 10 9.09 9.85 2.03
N THR A 11 8.06 9.99 2.84
CA THR A 11 6.91 9.08 2.90
C THR A 11 5.62 9.86 3.15
N THR A 12 4.47 9.20 3.30
CA THR A 12 3.20 9.88 3.58
C THR A 12 2.71 9.62 5.01
N LYS A 13 1.82 10.48 5.52
CA LYS A 13 1.21 10.30 6.85
C LYS A 13 0.20 9.15 6.91
N ILE A 14 -0.24 8.65 5.76
CA ILE A 14 -1.28 7.62 5.65
C ILE A 14 -0.73 6.22 5.36
N GLU A 15 0.57 6.03 5.47
CA GLU A 15 1.19 4.72 5.27
C GLU A 15 0.71 3.69 6.31
N HIS A 16 0.83 2.43 5.95
CA HIS A 16 0.67 1.35 6.92
C HIS A 16 1.75 1.45 8.03
N HIS A 17 1.42 1.00 9.23
CA HIS A 17 2.33 1.00 10.40
C HIS A 17 3.70 0.35 10.11
N ALA A 18 3.77 -0.61 9.18
CA ALA A 18 5.03 -1.20 8.75
C ALA A 18 6.01 -0.17 8.18
N ILE A 19 5.51 0.87 7.50
CA ILE A 19 6.33 1.98 6.98
C ILE A 19 6.49 3.07 8.04
N LEU A 20 5.42 3.49 8.69
CA LEU A 20 5.48 4.58 9.69
C LEU A 20 6.43 4.26 10.84
N HIS A 21 6.27 3.09 11.49
CA HIS A 21 7.14 2.71 12.60
C HIS A 21 8.59 2.42 12.14
N THR A 22 8.77 1.99 10.88
CA THR A 22 10.12 1.88 10.31
C THR A 22 10.74 3.27 10.11
N GLY A 23 9.95 4.26 9.69
CA GLY A 23 10.37 5.66 9.61
C GLY A 23 10.82 6.19 10.96
N GLU A 24 9.99 6.06 12.00
CA GLU A 24 10.31 6.45 13.38
C GLU A 24 11.58 5.77 13.91
N TRP A 25 11.78 4.49 13.58
CA TRP A 25 12.99 3.78 13.95
C TRP A 25 14.22 4.35 13.24
N LEU A 26 14.11 4.66 11.95
CA LEU A 26 15.19 5.25 11.15
C LEU A 26 15.58 6.64 11.65
N GLU A 27 14.62 7.47 12.07
CA GLU A 27 14.89 8.79 12.68
C GLU A 27 15.78 8.65 13.93
N LYS A 28 15.49 7.67 14.79
CA LYS A 28 16.30 7.35 15.98
C LYS A 28 17.73 6.84 15.61
N HIS A 29 17.94 6.47 14.33
CA HIS A 29 19.21 5.93 13.83
C HIS A 29 19.94 6.87 12.84
N GLY A 30 19.62 8.17 12.89
CA GLY A 30 20.34 9.21 12.15
C GLY A 30 19.88 9.41 10.71
N PHE A 31 18.68 8.99 10.39
CA PHE A 31 17.97 9.39 9.17
C PHE A 31 17.02 10.54 9.47
N GLU A 32 16.65 11.26 8.43
CA GLU A 32 15.59 12.27 8.46
C GLU A 32 14.42 11.74 7.65
N VAL A 33 13.19 11.82 8.19
CA VAL A 33 12.00 11.37 7.49
C VAL A 33 11.02 12.53 7.36
N THR A 34 10.60 12.83 6.13
CA THR A 34 9.51 13.79 5.88
C THR A 34 8.23 13.02 5.57
N TYR A 35 7.21 13.26 6.39
CA TYR A 35 5.87 12.69 6.22
C TYR A 35 4.98 13.72 5.51
N VAL A 36 4.80 13.54 4.19
CA VAL A 36 4.00 14.45 3.36
C VAL A 36 2.52 14.29 3.66
N ASP A 37 1.80 15.40 3.65
CA ASP A 37 0.35 15.42 3.81
C ASP A 37 -0.39 14.91 2.56
N VAL A 38 -1.65 14.59 2.78
CA VAL A 38 -2.59 14.21 1.73
C VAL A 38 -3.75 15.21 1.67
N ASP A 39 -4.51 15.17 0.60
CA ASP A 39 -5.74 15.94 0.48
C ASP A 39 -6.89 15.31 1.30
N GLU A 40 -8.08 15.90 1.23
CA GLU A 40 -9.28 15.43 1.93
C GLU A 40 -9.75 14.04 1.51
N PHE A 41 -9.28 13.54 0.36
CA PHE A 41 -9.56 12.20 -0.16
C PHE A 41 -8.44 11.20 0.11
N GLY A 42 -7.38 11.62 0.78
CA GLY A 42 -6.22 10.79 1.07
C GLY A 42 -5.26 10.61 -0.11
N LYS A 43 -5.26 11.49 -1.10
CA LYS A 43 -4.24 11.52 -2.16
C LYS A 43 -3.06 12.40 -1.76
N VAL A 44 -1.85 11.91 -2.01
CA VAL A 44 -0.63 12.68 -1.74
C VAL A 44 -0.60 13.95 -2.61
N LYS A 45 -0.21 15.05 -1.99
CA LYS A 45 -0.02 16.33 -2.68
C LYS A 45 1.34 16.33 -3.37
N LEU A 46 1.34 16.16 -4.69
CA LEU A 46 2.55 16.01 -5.50
C LEU A 46 3.50 17.20 -5.39
N ASP A 47 2.97 18.40 -5.32
CA ASP A 47 3.75 19.62 -5.19
C ASP A 47 4.45 19.71 -3.82
N GLU A 48 3.81 19.25 -2.75
CA GLU A 48 4.41 19.16 -1.41
C GLU A 48 5.47 18.07 -1.39
N LEU A 49 5.23 16.92 -2.04
CA LEU A 49 6.20 15.84 -2.15
C LEU A 49 7.45 16.31 -2.90
N GLU A 50 7.30 16.98 -4.04
CA GLU A 50 8.45 17.47 -4.81
C GLU A 50 9.21 18.56 -4.06
N LYS A 51 8.53 19.50 -3.37
CA LYS A 51 9.14 20.51 -2.50
C LYS A 51 9.91 19.92 -1.31
N ALA A 52 9.51 18.75 -0.82
CA ALA A 52 10.19 18.06 0.27
C ALA A 52 11.54 17.45 -0.15
N ILE A 53 11.85 17.36 -1.44
CA ILE A 53 13.10 16.79 -1.94
C ILE A 53 14.28 17.69 -1.57
N ARG A 54 15.32 17.05 -1.04
CA ARG A 54 16.59 17.68 -0.61
C ARG A 54 17.76 16.99 -1.32
N PRO A 55 18.95 17.61 -1.37
CA PRO A 55 20.14 16.96 -1.93
C PRO A 55 20.51 15.64 -1.21
N THR A 56 20.08 15.48 0.04
CA THR A 56 20.29 14.28 0.86
C THR A 56 19.16 13.25 0.72
N THR A 57 18.13 13.48 -0.10
CA THR A 57 17.03 12.54 -0.31
C THR A 57 17.49 11.32 -1.10
N ILE A 58 17.31 10.13 -0.52
CA ILE A 58 17.74 8.86 -1.12
C ILE A 58 16.59 7.93 -1.47
N LEU A 59 15.40 8.16 -0.91
CA LEU A 59 14.25 7.30 -1.08
C LEU A 59 12.94 8.09 -0.96
N ILE A 60 12.04 7.83 -1.88
CA ILE A 60 10.61 8.14 -1.75
C ILE A 60 9.88 6.81 -1.56
N SER A 61 9.06 6.70 -0.50
CA SER A 61 8.27 5.50 -0.21
C SER A 61 6.82 5.92 -0.02
N VAL A 62 5.96 5.58 -0.97
CA VAL A 62 4.53 5.91 -0.93
C VAL A 62 3.73 4.65 -1.24
N MET A 63 2.74 4.34 -0.40
CA MET A 63 1.85 3.20 -0.63
C MET A 63 1.11 3.34 -1.96
N PHE A 64 0.85 2.23 -2.63
CA PHE A 64 0.14 2.25 -3.91
C PHE A 64 -1.33 2.62 -3.73
N ALA A 65 -1.94 2.08 -2.70
CA ALA A 65 -3.32 2.38 -2.31
C ALA A 65 -3.50 2.20 -0.80
N ASN A 66 -4.30 3.04 -0.19
CA ASN A 66 -4.51 3.00 1.25
C ASN A 66 -5.40 1.81 1.64
N ASN A 67 -5.00 1.10 2.69
CA ASN A 67 -5.67 -0.10 3.19
C ASN A 67 -7.02 0.18 3.88
N GLU A 68 -7.25 1.37 4.38
CA GLU A 68 -8.47 1.74 5.10
C GLU A 68 -9.48 2.41 4.18
N ILE A 69 -9.13 3.55 3.61
CA ILE A 69 -10.03 4.35 2.79
C ILE A 69 -10.01 3.99 1.30
N GLY A 70 -9.13 3.08 0.88
CA GLY A 70 -9.07 2.55 -0.47
C GLY A 70 -8.51 3.49 -1.54
N THR A 71 -8.12 4.72 -1.22
CA THR A 71 -7.62 5.70 -2.19
C THR A 71 -6.35 5.23 -2.87
N ILE A 72 -6.33 5.25 -4.20
CA ILE A 72 -5.18 4.93 -5.05
C ILE A 72 -4.33 6.19 -5.20
N GLN A 73 -3.01 6.06 -4.97
CA GLN A 73 -2.07 7.16 -5.08
C GLN A 73 -1.64 7.41 -6.54
N PRO A 74 -1.18 8.61 -6.89
CA PRO A 74 -0.70 8.96 -8.23
C PRO A 74 0.73 8.39 -8.45
N ILE A 75 0.83 7.06 -8.50
CA ILE A 75 2.10 6.31 -8.49
C ILE A 75 2.97 6.65 -9.70
N LYS A 76 2.37 6.85 -10.87
CA LYS A 76 3.10 7.19 -12.08
C LYS A 76 3.80 8.54 -11.93
N GLU A 77 3.08 9.55 -11.48
CA GLU A 77 3.58 10.91 -11.29
C GLU A 77 4.67 10.93 -10.21
N ILE A 78 4.49 10.18 -9.11
CA ILE A 78 5.51 10.03 -8.07
C ILE A 78 6.76 9.37 -8.64
N GLY A 79 6.61 8.31 -9.43
CA GLY A 79 7.72 7.65 -10.10
C GLY A 79 8.47 8.55 -11.08
N GLU A 80 7.74 9.41 -11.81
CA GLU A 80 8.33 10.42 -12.71
C GLU A 80 9.13 11.48 -11.92
N ILE A 81 8.59 11.97 -10.80
CA ILE A 81 9.30 12.89 -9.89
C ILE A 81 10.58 12.21 -9.34
N ALA A 82 10.47 11.01 -8.81
CA ALA A 82 11.61 10.27 -8.27
C ALA A 82 12.72 10.10 -9.32
N LYS A 83 12.33 9.68 -10.53
CA LYS A 83 13.25 9.49 -11.66
C LYS A 83 13.92 10.80 -12.09
N LYS A 84 13.16 11.89 -12.20
CA LYS A 84 13.65 13.23 -12.54
C LYS A 84 14.77 13.69 -11.59
N HIS A 85 14.64 13.37 -10.31
CA HIS A 85 15.58 13.74 -9.26
C HIS A 85 16.65 12.67 -8.95
N GLY A 86 16.61 11.52 -9.63
CA GLY A 86 17.57 10.42 -9.42
C GLY A 86 17.45 9.74 -8.05
N ILE A 87 16.24 9.77 -7.46
CA ILE A 87 15.90 9.22 -6.16
C ILE A 87 15.23 7.86 -6.36
N LEU A 88 15.51 6.89 -5.47
CA LEU A 88 14.82 5.59 -5.52
C LEU A 88 13.36 5.73 -5.13
N PHE A 89 12.50 5.00 -5.84
CA PHE A 89 11.07 4.92 -5.54
C PHE A 89 10.67 3.52 -5.06
N HIS A 90 10.16 3.45 -3.86
CA HIS A 90 9.51 2.27 -3.27
C HIS A 90 8.01 2.50 -3.16
N THR A 91 7.23 1.47 -3.43
CA THR A 91 5.79 1.47 -3.13
C THR A 91 5.40 0.25 -2.33
N ASP A 92 4.63 0.46 -1.26
CA ASP A 92 3.89 -0.60 -0.59
C ASP A 92 2.64 -0.91 -1.44
N ALA A 93 2.70 -2.00 -2.21
CA ALA A 93 1.62 -2.44 -3.07
C ALA A 93 0.82 -3.60 -2.47
N VAL A 94 0.90 -3.82 -1.16
CA VAL A 94 0.20 -4.92 -0.47
C VAL A 94 -1.30 -4.92 -0.77
N GLN A 95 -1.93 -3.76 -0.87
CA GLN A 95 -3.36 -3.65 -1.19
C GLN A 95 -3.64 -3.62 -2.70
N ALA A 96 -2.68 -3.21 -3.52
CA ALA A 96 -2.87 -3.03 -4.96
C ALA A 96 -2.50 -4.28 -5.78
N TYR A 97 -1.49 -5.05 -5.34
CA TYR A 97 -1.01 -6.20 -6.06
C TYR A 97 -2.11 -7.27 -6.19
N GLY A 98 -2.42 -7.66 -7.44
CA GLY A 98 -3.52 -8.57 -7.75
C GLY A 98 -4.92 -7.91 -7.79
N GLN A 99 -5.05 -6.63 -7.44
CA GLN A 99 -6.28 -5.84 -7.58
C GLN A 99 -6.20 -4.85 -8.75
N LEU A 100 -5.01 -4.33 -9.01
CA LEU A 100 -4.74 -3.34 -10.06
C LEU A 100 -3.64 -3.83 -10.99
N PRO A 101 -3.66 -3.44 -12.27
CA PRO A 101 -2.53 -3.72 -13.15
C PRO A 101 -1.31 -2.90 -12.72
N ILE A 102 -0.17 -3.56 -12.54
CA ILE A 102 1.09 -2.92 -12.13
C ILE A 102 2.17 -3.28 -13.15
N ASN A 103 2.71 -2.25 -13.81
CA ASN A 103 3.91 -2.36 -14.63
C ASN A 103 5.01 -1.49 -14.01
N VAL A 104 6.00 -2.13 -13.41
CA VAL A 104 7.06 -1.44 -12.67
C VAL A 104 7.92 -0.54 -13.54
N ASP A 105 8.01 -0.82 -14.84
CA ASP A 105 8.80 -0.01 -15.78
C ASP A 105 8.05 1.26 -16.18
N GLU A 106 6.78 1.14 -16.53
CA GLU A 106 5.91 2.28 -16.88
C GLU A 106 5.69 3.23 -15.69
N LEU A 107 5.65 2.68 -14.48
CA LEU A 107 5.44 3.43 -13.24
C LEU A 107 6.75 3.89 -12.59
N ASN A 108 7.91 3.60 -13.18
CA ASN A 108 9.25 3.92 -12.65
C ASN A 108 9.47 3.45 -11.21
N ILE A 109 8.93 2.29 -10.83
CA ILE A 109 9.07 1.71 -9.50
C ILE A 109 10.41 0.97 -9.40
N ASP A 110 11.22 1.31 -8.40
CA ASP A 110 12.50 0.64 -8.12
C ASP A 110 12.36 -0.52 -7.14
N MET A 111 11.43 -0.40 -6.19
CA MET A 111 11.12 -1.45 -5.22
C MET A 111 9.61 -1.50 -4.97
N LEU A 112 9.09 -2.72 -4.78
CA LEU A 112 7.67 -2.93 -4.51
C LEU A 112 7.49 -4.05 -3.48
N SER A 113 6.73 -3.77 -2.43
CA SER A 113 6.37 -4.75 -1.41
C SER A 113 4.99 -5.35 -1.66
N SER A 114 4.84 -6.65 -1.43
CA SER A 114 3.55 -7.34 -1.47
C SER A 114 3.46 -8.44 -0.40
N SER A 115 2.25 -8.84 -0.04
CA SER A 115 1.97 -9.86 0.98
C SER A 115 0.93 -10.87 0.51
N GLY A 116 1.22 -12.16 0.72
CA GLY A 116 0.41 -13.27 0.20
C GLY A 116 -1.01 -13.32 0.76
N HIS A 117 -1.20 -12.99 2.04
CA HIS A 117 -2.51 -13.05 2.69
C HIS A 117 -3.55 -12.07 2.11
N LYS A 118 -3.11 -11.03 1.40
CA LYS A 118 -4.02 -10.10 0.70
C LYS A 118 -4.51 -10.63 -0.66
N LEU A 119 -3.94 -11.74 -1.13
CA LEU A 119 -4.34 -12.46 -2.35
C LEU A 119 -5.04 -13.79 -2.06
N ASN A 120 -5.52 -14.02 -0.84
CA ASN A 120 -5.98 -15.33 -0.36
C ASN A 120 -4.88 -16.41 -0.43
N GLY A 121 -3.62 -16.01 -0.38
CA GLY A 121 -2.46 -16.86 -0.24
C GLY A 121 -2.09 -17.11 1.22
N PRO A 122 -1.04 -17.90 1.50
CA PRO A 122 -0.61 -18.19 2.86
C PRO A 122 -0.21 -16.92 3.62
N LYS A 123 -0.44 -16.94 4.94
CA LYS A 123 0.10 -15.94 5.87
C LYS A 123 1.61 -16.13 6.04
N GLY A 124 2.32 -15.07 6.43
CA GLY A 124 3.76 -15.13 6.72
C GLY A 124 4.66 -15.22 5.49
N ILE A 125 4.12 -14.97 4.31
CA ILE A 125 4.87 -14.91 3.04
C ILE A 125 4.55 -13.61 2.29
N GLY A 126 5.57 -13.04 1.63
CA GLY A 126 5.48 -11.87 0.78
C GLY A 126 6.70 -11.79 -0.12
N PHE A 127 6.77 -10.79 -0.98
CA PHE A 127 7.97 -10.51 -1.75
C PHE A 127 8.31 -9.01 -1.74
N LEU A 128 9.58 -8.73 -1.96
CA LEU A 128 10.09 -7.43 -2.32
C LEU A 128 10.65 -7.51 -3.74
N TYR A 129 9.99 -6.84 -4.70
CA TYR A 129 10.60 -6.58 -6.01
C TYR A 129 11.73 -5.56 -5.83
N ILE A 130 12.85 -5.80 -6.50
CA ILE A 130 14.02 -4.91 -6.48
C ILE A 130 14.50 -4.80 -7.93
N ARG A 131 14.46 -3.59 -8.48
CA ARG A 131 14.95 -3.30 -9.83
C ARG A 131 16.42 -3.67 -9.97
N LYS A 132 16.80 -4.19 -11.13
CA LYS A 132 18.21 -4.51 -11.43
C LYS A 132 19.09 -3.26 -11.25
N GLY A 133 20.16 -3.40 -10.46
CA GLY A 133 21.07 -2.29 -10.14
C GLY A 133 20.79 -1.63 -8.79
N VAL A 134 19.59 -1.76 -8.23
CA VAL A 134 19.29 -1.27 -6.89
C VAL A 134 19.95 -2.17 -5.85
N LYS A 135 20.67 -1.55 -4.90
CA LYS A 135 21.37 -2.26 -3.83
C LYS A 135 20.60 -2.16 -2.52
N ILE A 136 20.40 -3.28 -1.86
CA ILE A 136 19.88 -3.33 -0.48
C ILE A 136 20.91 -4.00 0.42
N ARG A 137 20.84 -3.73 1.73
CA ARG A 137 21.55 -4.49 2.76
C ARG A 137 20.59 -5.48 3.37
N SER A 138 21.07 -6.68 3.68
CA SER A 138 20.29 -7.66 4.45
C SER A 138 19.92 -7.08 5.82
N PHE A 139 18.67 -7.20 6.19
CA PHE A 139 18.19 -6.90 7.54
C PHE A 139 18.29 -8.14 8.44
N ILE A 140 18.02 -9.33 7.89
CA ILE A 140 18.19 -10.60 8.58
C ILE A 140 19.54 -11.19 8.16
N HIS A 141 20.46 -11.30 9.11
CA HIS A 141 21.81 -11.79 8.89
C HIS A 141 21.92 -13.30 9.09
N GLY A 142 22.82 -13.97 8.35
CA GLY A 142 23.05 -15.41 8.42
C GLY A 142 23.56 -15.98 7.10
N GLY A 143 22.91 -17.02 6.58
CA GLY A 143 23.28 -17.68 5.32
C GLY A 143 23.08 -16.80 4.07
N ALA A 144 23.40 -17.36 2.92
CA ALA A 144 23.44 -16.64 1.65
C ALA A 144 22.11 -16.69 0.85
N GLN A 145 21.01 -17.09 1.51
CA GLN A 145 19.70 -17.18 0.86
C GLN A 145 19.28 -15.83 0.25
N GLU A 146 18.35 -15.87 -0.68
CA GLU A 146 17.87 -14.69 -1.39
C GLU A 146 19.01 -13.83 -1.96
N ARG A 147 20.06 -14.47 -2.48
CA ARG A 147 21.25 -13.81 -3.02
C ARG A 147 21.94 -12.88 -1.99
N LYS A 148 22.04 -13.32 -0.75
CA LYS A 148 22.56 -12.57 0.42
C LYS A 148 21.72 -11.36 0.81
N ARG A 149 20.45 -11.29 0.41
CA ARG A 149 19.56 -10.17 0.74
C ARG A 149 18.69 -10.45 1.96
N ARG A 150 18.41 -11.74 2.23
CA ARG A 150 17.65 -12.20 3.40
C ARG A 150 18.11 -13.61 3.76
N ALA A 151 18.67 -13.77 4.93
CA ALA A 151 19.12 -15.07 5.43
C ALA A 151 17.96 -15.90 6.00
N GLY A 152 18.18 -17.20 6.13
CA GLY A 152 17.24 -18.20 6.64
C GLY A 152 16.70 -19.10 5.53
N THR A 153 16.44 -20.36 5.88
CA THR A 153 15.86 -21.36 4.96
C THR A 153 14.58 -20.82 4.33
N GLU A 154 14.42 -21.01 3.04
CA GLU A 154 13.27 -20.56 2.29
C GLU A 154 12.01 -21.29 2.75
N ASN A 155 10.93 -20.56 2.97
CA ASN A 155 9.59 -21.11 3.24
C ASN A 155 8.97 -21.60 1.92
N VAL A 156 9.48 -22.72 1.40
CA VAL A 156 9.06 -23.28 0.09
C VAL A 156 7.54 -23.46 -0.01
N PRO A 157 6.84 -24.07 0.97
CA PRO A 157 5.38 -24.17 0.89
C PRO A 157 4.68 -22.80 0.78
N GLY A 158 5.13 -21.81 1.56
CA GLY A 158 4.61 -20.45 1.50
C GLY A 158 4.87 -19.79 0.15
N ILE A 159 6.08 -19.95 -0.41
CA ILE A 159 6.46 -19.40 -1.72
C ILE A 159 5.59 -20.00 -2.84
N VAL A 160 5.42 -21.32 -2.85
CA VAL A 160 4.58 -22.02 -3.84
C VAL A 160 3.11 -21.56 -3.71
N GLY A 161 2.58 -21.55 -2.48
CA GLY A 161 1.21 -21.09 -2.22
C GLY A 161 0.99 -19.63 -2.64
N TYR A 162 1.99 -18.76 -2.42
CA TYR A 162 1.91 -17.37 -2.91
C TYR A 162 1.95 -17.31 -4.44
N GLY A 163 2.81 -18.09 -5.09
CA GLY A 163 2.87 -18.16 -6.54
C GLY A 163 1.52 -18.54 -7.17
N VAL A 164 0.87 -19.58 -6.64
CA VAL A 164 -0.48 -20.01 -7.07
C VAL A 164 -1.52 -18.90 -6.86
N ALA A 165 -1.48 -18.23 -5.70
CA ALA A 165 -2.40 -17.13 -5.40
C ALA A 165 -2.20 -15.95 -6.37
N ALA A 166 -0.95 -15.59 -6.66
CA ALA A 166 -0.61 -14.52 -7.60
C ALA A 166 -1.04 -14.83 -9.04
N GLU A 167 -0.79 -16.06 -9.50
CA GLU A 167 -1.25 -16.53 -10.83
C GLU A 167 -2.77 -16.47 -10.94
N ARG A 168 -3.49 -16.99 -9.93
CA ARG A 168 -4.95 -16.92 -9.89
C ARG A 168 -5.45 -15.48 -9.90
N ALA A 169 -4.86 -14.61 -9.07
CA ALA A 169 -5.23 -13.20 -9.00
C ALA A 169 -5.04 -12.51 -10.36
N ALA A 170 -3.92 -12.74 -11.04
CA ALA A 170 -3.65 -12.19 -12.37
C ALA A 170 -4.66 -12.68 -13.42
N ARG A 171 -4.93 -13.99 -13.46
CA ARG A 171 -5.87 -14.58 -14.42
C ARG A 171 -7.30 -14.08 -14.25
N THR A 172 -7.76 -13.86 -13.02
CA THR A 172 -9.14 -13.46 -12.73
C THR A 172 -9.31 -11.95 -12.54
N MET A 173 -8.23 -11.17 -12.54
CA MET A 173 -8.23 -9.76 -12.18
C MET A 173 -9.32 -8.98 -12.91
N LYS A 174 -9.32 -9.03 -14.24
CA LYS A 174 -10.22 -8.21 -15.06
C LYS A 174 -11.71 -8.44 -14.74
N GLU A 175 -12.12 -9.69 -14.66
CA GLU A 175 -13.52 -10.06 -14.40
C GLU A 175 -13.90 -9.78 -12.94
N ARG A 176 -13.05 -10.21 -12.01
CA ARG A 176 -13.27 -10.03 -10.57
C ARG A 176 -13.35 -8.55 -10.19
N THR A 177 -12.40 -7.74 -10.63
CA THR A 177 -12.38 -6.31 -10.26
C THR A 177 -13.52 -5.54 -10.93
N ALA A 178 -13.95 -5.92 -12.14
CA ALA A 178 -15.15 -5.33 -12.75
C ALA A 178 -16.40 -5.57 -11.90
N LYS A 179 -16.59 -6.81 -11.41
CA LYS A 179 -17.70 -7.14 -10.52
C LYS A 179 -17.61 -6.46 -9.16
N GLU A 180 -16.43 -6.41 -8.58
CA GLU A 180 -16.17 -5.69 -7.31
C GLU A 180 -16.51 -4.20 -7.44
N ILE A 181 -16.09 -3.55 -8.54
CA ILE A 181 -16.39 -2.13 -8.83
C ILE A 181 -17.91 -1.91 -8.96
N GLU A 182 -18.62 -2.77 -9.69
CA GLU A 182 -20.07 -2.69 -9.83
C GLU A 182 -20.77 -2.73 -8.46
N LEU A 183 -20.44 -3.76 -7.65
CA LEU A 183 -21.05 -3.96 -6.34
C LEU A 183 -20.67 -2.84 -5.36
N ARG A 184 -19.40 -2.44 -5.35
CA ARG A 184 -18.89 -1.33 -4.53
C ARG A 184 -19.63 -0.02 -4.86
N ASN A 185 -19.73 0.30 -6.14
CA ASN A 185 -20.40 1.53 -6.56
C ASN A 185 -21.89 1.52 -6.20
N HIS A 186 -22.56 0.39 -6.43
CA HIS A 186 -23.95 0.22 -6.03
C HIS A 186 -24.15 0.40 -4.51
N LEU A 187 -23.28 -0.21 -3.70
CA LEU A 187 -23.31 -0.03 -2.25
C LEU A 187 -23.10 1.44 -1.86
N ILE A 188 -22.08 2.08 -2.42
CA ILE A 188 -21.77 3.48 -2.10
C ILE A 188 -22.93 4.40 -2.47
N ASP A 189 -23.50 4.26 -3.66
CA ASP A 189 -24.59 5.11 -4.13
C ASP A 189 -25.83 4.95 -3.25
N ARG A 190 -26.18 3.71 -2.90
CA ARG A 190 -27.32 3.46 -2.03
C ARG A 190 -27.11 3.96 -0.60
N VAL A 191 -25.97 3.70 0.00
CA VAL A 191 -25.66 4.16 1.37
C VAL A 191 -25.70 5.69 1.45
N LEU A 192 -25.11 6.38 0.48
CA LEU A 192 -25.11 7.85 0.46
C LEU A 192 -26.52 8.45 0.21
N ALA A 193 -27.36 7.75 -0.54
CA ALA A 193 -28.71 8.22 -0.84
C ALA A 193 -29.74 7.89 0.27
N GLU A 194 -29.59 6.74 0.93
CA GLU A 194 -30.61 6.19 1.81
C GLU A 194 -30.28 6.35 3.30
N VAL A 195 -28.99 6.53 3.65
CA VAL A 195 -28.56 6.64 5.06
C VAL A 195 -28.14 8.07 5.37
N PRO A 196 -28.91 8.82 6.16
CA PRO A 196 -28.57 10.20 6.50
C PRO A 196 -27.29 10.28 7.35
N TYR A 197 -26.65 11.44 7.35
CA TYR A 197 -25.44 11.72 8.14
C TYR A 197 -24.27 10.76 7.85
N THR A 198 -24.17 10.30 6.59
CA THR A 198 -23.11 9.41 6.12
C THR A 198 -22.15 10.14 5.19
N ARG A 199 -20.87 9.85 5.33
CA ARG A 199 -19.81 10.31 4.44
C ARG A 199 -19.01 9.11 3.91
N LEU A 200 -18.74 9.10 2.62
CA LEU A 200 -17.74 8.21 2.03
C LEU A 200 -16.34 8.75 2.35
N ASN A 201 -15.49 7.92 2.92
CA ASN A 201 -14.08 8.24 3.15
C ASN A 201 -13.23 7.81 1.95
N GLY A 202 -12.22 8.63 1.60
CA GLY A 202 -11.35 8.39 0.45
C GLY A 202 -11.95 8.85 -0.88
N HIS A 203 -11.17 8.71 -1.95
CA HIS A 203 -11.54 9.19 -3.28
C HIS A 203 -12.69 8.35 -3.88
N ARG A 204 -13.63 8.98 -4.58
CA ARG A 204 -14.83 8.31 -5.10
C ARG A 204 -14.53 7.31 -6.22
N THR A 205 -13.61 7.66 -7.11
CA THR A 205 -13.29 6.91 -8.34
C THR A 205 -11.90 6.29 -8.31
N ASP A 206 -10.87 7.04 -7.89
CA ASP A 206 -9.51 6.52 -7.73
C ASP A 206 -9.43 5.70 -6.44
N ARG A 207 -10.10 4.55 -6.45
CA ARG A 207 -10.35 3.70 -5.31
C ARG A 207 -10.14 2.24 -5.67
N LEU A 208 -9.59 1.47 -4.73
CA LEU A 208 -9.50 0.01 -4.83
C LEU A 208 -10.86 -0.60 -5.16
N PRO A 209 -10.91 -1.61 -6.04
CA PRO A 209 -12.16 -2.26 -6.45
C PRO A 209 -13.01 -2.77 -5.29
N ASN A 210 -12.35 -3.32 -4.28
CA ASN A 210 -12.94 -4.06 -3.16
C ASN A 210 -13.07 -3.22 -1.87
N ASN A 211 -12.99 -1.90 -1.94
CA ASN A 211 -13.03 -1.04 -0.74
C ASN A 211 -14.22 -0.08 -0.77
N ALA A 212 -15.00 -0.06 0.31
CA ALA A 212 -15.98 0.97 0.62
C ALA A 212 -15.87 1.31 2.11
N ASN A 213 -15.47 2.53 2.43
CA ASN A 213 -15.27 3.00 3.80
C ASN A 213 -16.19 4.20 4.07
N PHE A 214 -16.99 4.11 5.13
CA PHE A 214 -17.99 5.12 5.49
C PHE A 214 -17.77 5.60 6.93
N SER A 215 -18.05 6.88 7.14
CA SER A 215 -18.29 7.43 8.47
C SER A 215 -19.76 7.70 8.66
N PHE A 216 -20.31 7.22 9.76
CA PHE A 216 -21.70 7.45 10.17
C PHE A 216 -21.71 8.33 11.42
N GLN A 217 -22.50 9.40 11.42
CA GLN A 217 -22.67 10.24 12.62
C GLN A 217 -23.74 9.65 13.53
N PHE A 218 -23.65 9.96 14.81
CA PHE A 218 -24.64 9.62 15.86
C PHE A 218 -24.84 8.11 16.10
N VAL A 219 -23.90 7.28 15.62
CA VAL A 219 -23.92 5.83 15.81
C VAL A 219 -22.59 5.39 16.38
N GLU A 220 -22.64 4.56 17.42
CA GLU A 220 -21.45 3.94 18.00
C GLU A 220 -21.00 2.79 17.06
N GLY A 221 -19.71 2.80 16.68
CA GLY A 221 -19.21 1.91 15.62
C GLY A 221 -19.23 0.43 15.96
N GLU A 222 -18.91 0.06 17.20
CA GLU A 222 -18.91 -1.35 17.64
C GLU A 222 -20.32 -1.92 17.67
N SER A 223 -21.28 -1.16 18.18
CA SER A 223 -22.70 -1.54 18.15
C SER A 223 -23.21 -1.75 16.71
N LEU A 224 -22.83 -0.87 15.78
CA LEU A 224 -23.19 -1.02 14.38
C LEU A 224 -22.62 -2.32 13.79
N LEU A 225 -21.35 -2.65 14.09
CA LEU A 225 -20.72 -3.89 13.62
C LEU A 225 -21.44 -5.13 14.14
N ILE A 226 -21.80 -5.15 15.44
CA ILE A 226 -22.56 -6.26 16.04
C ILE A 226 -23.92 -6.43 15.35
N MET A 227 -24.63 -5.32 15.10
CA MET A 227 -25.92 -5.36 14.43
C MET A 227 -25.82 -5.86 12.98
N LEU A 228 -24.76 -5.50 12.26
CA LEU A 228 -24.49 -5.99 10.90
C LEU A 228 -24.15 -7.49 10.92
N ASP A 229 -23.34 -7.94 11.87
CA ASP A 229 -22.99 -9.35 12.04
C ASP A 229 -24.21 -10.23 12.32
N MET A 230 -25.15 -9.77 13.17
CA MET A 230 -26.46 -10.42 13.40
C MET A 230 -27.31 -10.56 12.13
N LYS A 231 -27.02 -9.76 11.09
CA LYS A 231 -27.67 -9.83 9.77
C LYS A 231 -26.83 -10.60 8.73
N GLY A 232 -25.70 -11.22 9.15
CA GLY A 232 -24.80 -11.94 8.27
C GLY A 232 -23.90 -11.03 7.42
N ILE A 233 -23.74 -9.76 7.80
CA ILE A 233 -22.88 -8.78 7.10
C ILE A 233 -21.61 -8.59 7.88
N CYS A 234 -20.48 -9.04 7.30
CA CYS A 234 -19.16 -8.85 7.88
C CYS A 234 -18.61 -7.44 7.53
N ALA A 235 -18.24 -6.69 8.56
CA ALA A 235 -17.63 -5.38 8.42
C ALA A 235 -16.60 -5.18 9.53
N SER A 236 -15.76 -4.15 9.43
CA SER A 236 -14.80 -3.76 10.47
C SER A 236 -14.78 -2.26 10.65
N SER A 237 -14.44 -1.79 11.86
CA SER A 237 -14.17 -0.39 12.13
C SER A 237 -12.67 -0.14 12.06
N GLY A 238 -12.23 0.91 11.35
CA GLY A 238 -10.84 1.23 11.16
C GLY A 238 -10.09 0.17 10.34
N SER A 239 -8.78 0.07 10.54
CA SER A 239 -7.95 -0.91 9.87
C SER A 239 -8.20 -2.32 10.38
N ALA A 240 -8.52 -3.23 9.48
CA ALA A 240 -8.71 -4.65 9.80
C ALA A 240 -7.37 -5.46 9.79
N CYS A 241 -6.26 -4.80 9.57
CA CYS A 241 -4.91 -5.38 9.53
C CYS A 241 -3.92 -4.59 10.37
#